data_000acd3c0367953a0a48ec9e098496a4
#
_entry.id   000acd3c0367953a0a48ec9e098496a4
#
_cell.length_a   1.000
_cell.length_b   1.000
_cell.length_c   1.000
_cell.angle_alpha   90.00
_cell.angle_beta   90.00
_cell.angle_gamma   90.00
#
_symmetry.space_group_name_H-M   'P 1'
#
loop_
_entity.id
_entity.type
_entity.pdbx_description
1 polymer ?
#
loop_
_entity_poly.entity_id
_entity_poly.type
_entity_poly.pdbx_seq_one_letter_code
_entity_poly.pdbx_strand_id
1 'polypeptide(L)'
;IAIYLKDYLSDKELKTVNKYIKKMHKKFIKPEEFLEKEKGFYAMGNGGIPNLAYAHWTNNKKLAAKEFNFRFKNIEEVFYDDGYINNNSFRGFRALWYHSYGLNSALGYIYLAKNWGAKVPELVMNRITKAAEVLNLGITDYESFSSRKYDGKQKNNQYKKHNARKHTHQEALAIDT
;
A
#
# COMPACT_ATOMS: atom_id res chain seq x y z
N ILE A 1 -12.78 14.97 -2.87
CA ILE A 1 -13.57 16.18 -3.11
C ILE A 1 -14.90 16.13 -2.37
N ALA A 2 -15.76 15.12 -2.56
CA ALA A 2 -17.08 15.02 -1.93
C ALA A 2 -17.05 15.19 -0.39
N ILE A 3 -16.05 14.63 0.29
CA ILE A 3 -15.90 14.76 1.76
C ILE A 3 -15.78 16.22 2.18
N TYR A 4 -14.99 17.02 1.47
CA TYR A 4 -14.77 18.43 1.79
C TYR A 4 -15.97 19.32 1.47
N LEU A 5 -16.85 18.88 0.58
CA LEU A 5 -18.04 19.62 0.16
C LEU A 5 -19.30 19.23 0.94
N LYS A 6 -19.21 18.20 1.81
CA LYS A 6 -20.38 17.62 2.48
C LYS A 6 -21.23 18.65 3.20
N ASP A 7 -20.59 19.56 3.93
CA ASP A 7 -21.26 20.56 4.76
C ASP A 7 -21.85 21.75 3.95
N TYR A 8 -21.53 21.81 2.64
CA TYR A 8 -22.04 22.83 1.71
C TYR A 8 -23.19 22.30 0.82
N LEU A 9 -23.54 21.02 0.94
CA LEU A 9 -24.60 20.40 0.14
C LEU A 9 -25.95 20.61 0.80
N SER A 10 -26.95 20.99 0.00
CA SER A 10 -28.35 20.94 0.40
C SER A 10 -28.80 19.49 0.67
N ASP A 11 -29.87 19.30 1.42
CA ASP A 11 -30.41 17.96 1.74
C ASP A 11 -30.72 17.14 0.49
N LYS A 12 -31.22 17.77 -0.56
CA LYS A 12 -31.51 17.14 -1.85
C LYS A 12 -30.23 16.64 -2.55
N GLU A 13 -29.22 17.48 -2.58
CA GLU A 13 -27.90 17.13 -3.15
C GLU A 13 -27.23 16.06 -2.32
N LEU A 14 -27.23 16.19 -0.99
CA LEU A 14 -26.66 15.20 -0.08
C LEU A 14 -27.31 13.82 -0.27
N LYS A 15 -28.64 13.76 -0.44
CA LYS A 15 -29.37 12.51 -0.72
C LYS A 15 -28.92 11.88 -2.03
N THR A 16 -28.71 12.69 -3.07
CA THR A 16 -28.24 12.25 -4.38
C THR A 16 -26.82 11.72 -4.32
N VAL A 17 -25.91 12.47 -3.68
CA VAL A 17 -24.50 12.10 -3.50
C VAL A 17 -24.38 10.84 -2.66
N ASN A 18 -25.14 10.72 -1.55
CA ASN A 18 -25.18 9.51 -0.73
C ASN A 18 -25.56 8.26 -1.54
N LYS A 19 -26.58 8.35 -2.37
CA LYS A 19 -27.02 7.25 -3.25
C LYS A 19 -25.90 6.83 -4.21
N TYR A 20 -25.25 7.82 -4.82
CA TYR A 20 -24.15 7.58 -5.75
C TYR A 20 -22.94 6.94 -5.05
N ILE A 21 -22.45 7.52 -3.95
CA ILE A 21 -21.30 7.02 -3.18
C ILE A 21 -21.55 5.59 -2.71
N LYS A 22 -22.77 5.30 -2.20
CA LYS A 22 -23.14 3.94 -1.78
C LYS A 22 -23.11 2.93 -2.93
N LYS A 23 -23.56 3.35 -4.13
CA LYS A 23 -23.52 2.53 -5.34
C LYS A 23 -22.08 2.28 -5.78
N MET A 24 -21.25 3.32 -5.78
CA MET A 24 -19.82 3.24 -6.11
C MET A 24 -19.08 2.31 -5.14
N HIS A 25 -19.30 2.49 -3.86
CA HIS A 25 -18.70 1.63 -2.83
C HIS A 25 -19.03 0.14 -3.07
N LYS A 26 -20.30 -0.18 -3.27
CA LYS A 26 -20.73 -1.57 -3.55
C LYS A 26 -20.15 -2.16 -4.83
N LYS A 27 -19.97 -1.33 -5.88
CA LYS A 27 -19.53 -1.82 -7.19
C LYS A 27 -18.02 -1.97 -7.32
N PHE A 28 -17.26 -1.06 -6.72
CA PHE A 28 -15.82 -0.93 -6.98
C PHE A 28 -14.94 -1.37 -5.82
N ILE A 29 -15.50 -1.48 -4.60
CA ILE A 29 -14.73 -2.00 -3.49
C ILE A 29 -14.88 -3.51 -3.50
N LYS A 30 -13.84 -4.14 -3.99
CA LYS A 30 -13.74 -5.59 -3.98
C LYS A 30 -13.47 -6.07 -2.58
N PRO A 31 -14.05 -7.23 -2.21
CA PRO A 31 -13.78 -7.87 -0.93
C PRO A 31 -12.30 -8.23 -0.76
N GLU A 32 -11.92 -8.51 0.46
CA GLU A 32 -10.60 -8.89 0.94
C GLU A 32 -9.92 -10.01 0.12
N GLU A 33 -10.69 -10.90 -0.51
CA GLU A 33 -10.21 -11.98 -1.40
C GLU A 33 -9.25 -11.54 -2.52
N PHE A 34 -9.38 -10.29 -2.97
CA PHE A 34 -8.49 -9.78 -4.01
C PHE A 34 -7.08 -9.51 -3.50
N LEU A 35 -6.95 -9.20 -2.22
CA LEU A 35 -5.68 -8.84 -1.59
C LEU A 35 -4.88 -10.06 -1.15
N GLU A 36 -5.54 -11.15 -0.77
CA GLU A 36 -4.89 -12.42 -0.45
C GLU A 36 -4.20 -13.03 -1.69
N LYS A 37 -4.64 -12.68 -2.89
CA LYS A 37 -4.02 -13.14 -4.15
C LYS A 37 -2.83 -12.28 -4.59
N GLU A 38 -2.75 -11.06 -4.13
CA GLU A 38 -1.64 -10.16 -4.42
C GLU A 38 -0.58 -10.28 -3.33
N LYS A 39 0.49 -11.01 -3.63
CA LYS A 39 1.62 -11.22 -2.73
C LYS A 39 2.55 -10.01 -2.60
N GLY A 40 2.04 -8.80 -2.84
CA GLY A 40 2.75 -7.55 -2.69
C GLY A 40 1.91 -6.51 -1.96
N PHE A 41 2.51 -5.41 -1.54
CA PHE A 41 1.80 -4.35 -0.85
C PHE A 41 1.45 -3.20 -1.80
N TYR A 42 0.20 -3.17 -2.26
CA TYR A 42 -0.34 -2.16 -3.18
C TYR A 42 -1.61 -1.51 -2.61
N ALA A 43 -1.61 -1.27 -1.31
CA ALA A 43 -2.79 -0.89 -0.55
C ALA A 43 -3.53 0.35 -1.09
N MET A 44 -2.80 1.31 -1.66
CA MET A 44 -3.41 2.53 -2.18
C MET A 44 -4.32 2.29 -3.39
N GLY A 45 -4.03 1.25 -4.20
CA GLY A 45 -4.81 0.91 -5.39
C GLY A 45 -5.94 -0.09 -5.17
N ASN A 46 -5.95 -0.84 -4.07
CA ASN A 46 -6.76 -2.05 -3.91
C ASN A 46 -7.94 -1.89 -2.94
N GLY A 47 -8.68 -0.81 -3.04
CA GLY A 47 -9.94 -0.63 -2.30
C GLY A 47 -9.79 -0.06 -0.90
N GLY A 48 -8.59 -0.05 -0.31
CA GLY A 48 -8.39 0.41 1.05
C GLY A 48 -8.69 1.90 1.26
N ILE A 49 -8.12 2.77 0.45
CA ILE A 49 -8.44 4.21 0.51
C ILE A 49 -9.91 4.49 0.22
N PRO A 50 -10.54 3.89 -0.82
CA PRO A 50 -11.99 4.00 -1.02
C PRO A 50 -12.82 3.53 0.17
N ASN A 51 -12.43 2.43 0.87
CA ASN A 51 -13.09 1.99 2.10
C ASN A 51 -12.99 3.02 3.22
N LEU A 52 -11.80 3.57 3.46
CA LEU A 52 -11.58 4.60 4.45
C LEU A 52 -12.33 5.90 4.11
N ALA A 53 -12.32 6.32 2.84
CA ALA A 53 -13.09 7.47 2.37
C ALA A 53 -14.60 7.26 2.59
N TYR A 54 -15.12 6.07 2.30
CA TYR A 54 -16.51 5.73 2.56
C TYR A 54 -16.83 5.68 4.06
N ALA A 55 -15.94 5.12 4.86
CA ALA A 55 -16.06 5.10 6.32
C ALA A 55 -16.12 6.54 6.88
N HIS A 56 -15.28 7.43 6.37
CA HIS A 56 -15.28 8.84 6.76
C HIS A 56 -16.60 9.54 6.35
N TRP A 57 -17.02 9.37 5.09
CA TRP A 57 -18.26 9.94 4.58
C TRP A 57 -19.47 9.52 5.41
N THR A 58 -19.53 8.26 5.84
CA THR A 58 -20.64 7.69 6.59
C THR A 58 -20.46 7.73 8.10
N ASN A 59 -19.37 8.30 8.60
CA ASN A 59 -18.94 8.26 10.01
C ASN A 59 -18.92 6.83 10.58
N ASN A 60 -18.52 5.86 9.76
CA ASN A 60 -18.51 4.44 10.13
C ASN A 60 -17.16 4.03 10.72
N LYS A 61 -16.96 4.28 12.01
CA LYS A 61 -15.74 3.93 12.75
C LYS A 61 -15.43 2.42 12.72
N LYS A 62 -16.47 1.57 12.70
CA LYS A 62 -16.31 0.10 12.64
C LYS A 62 -15.69 -0.34 11.32
N LEU A 63 -16.14 0.25 10.21
CA LEU A 63 -15.55 -0.03 8.89
C LEU A 63 -14.09 0.45 8.81
N ALA A 64 -13.80 1.63 9.33
CA ALA A 64 -12.44 2.15 9.37
C ALA A 64 -11.51 1.23 10.20
N ALA A 65 -11.94 0.84 11.40
CA ALA A 65 -11.17 -0.08 12.24
C ALA A 65 -10.92 -1.44 11.56
N LYS A 66 -11.93 -1.97 10.88
CA LYS A 66 -11.79 -3.22 10.10
C LYS A 66 -10.73 -3.06 9.00
N GLU A 67 -10.75 -1.96 8.26
CA GLU A 67 -9.79 -1.70 7.19
C GLU A 67 -8.36 -1.52 7.73
N PHE A 68 -8.17 -0.78 8.82
CA PHE A 68 -6.86 -0.62 9.44
C PHE A 68 -6.29 -1.95 9.93
N ASN A 69 -7.08 -2.73 10.68
CA ASN A 69 -6.64 -4.04 11.18
C ASN A 69 -6.25 -4.98 10.04
N PHE A 70 -7.03 -4.99 8.96
CA PHE A 70 -6.72 -5.78 7.77
C PHE A 70 -5.39 -5.36 7.14
N ARG A 71 -5.14 -4.04 7.01
CA ARG A 71 -3.89 -3.53 6.41
C ARG A 71 -2.68 -3.76 7.30
N PHE A 72 -2.83 -3.62 8.60
CA PHE A 72 -1.75 -3.94 9.52
C PHE A 72 -1.36 -5.41 9.44
N LYS A 73 -2.34 -6.32 9.45
CA LYS A 73 -2.08 -7.73 9.23
C LYS A 73 -1.42 -8.02 7.88
N ASN A 74 -1.85 -7.36 6.82
CA ASN A 74 -1.23 -7.49 5.51
C ASN A 74 0.23 -6.98 5.51
N ILE A 75 0.56 -5.89 6.21
CA ILE A 75 1.94 -5.44 6.40
C ILE A 75 2.75 -6.52 7.13
N GLU A 76 2.23 -7.07 8.23
CA GLU A 76 2.90 -8.14 8.99
C GLU A 76 3.19 -9.39 8.14
N GLU A 77 2.32 -9.70 7.16
CA GLU A 77 2.46 -10.87 6.30
C GLU A 77 3.42 -10.65 5.12
N VAL A 78 3.46 -9.44 4.55
CA VAL A 78 4.19 -9.19 3.30
C VAL A 78 5.50 -8.42 3.47
N PHE A 79 5.71 -7.73 4.59
CA PHE A 79 6.98 -7.13 4.95
C PHE A 79 7.79 -8.13 5.76
N TYR A 80 8.93 -8.55 5.24
CA TYR A 80 9.78 -9.55 5.90
C TYR A 80 10.54 -8.99 7.10
N ASP A 81 11.05 -9.88 7.94
CA ASP A 81 11.84 -9.51 9.13
C ASP A 81 13.13 -8.77 8.78
N ASP A 82 13.67 -9.00 7.59
CA ASP A 82 14.84 -8.34 7.06
C ASP A 82 14.54 -7.02 6.32
N GLY A 83 13.28 -6.58 6.30
CA GLY A 83 12.83 -5.33 5.71
C GLY A 83 12.47 -5.39 4.23
N TYR A 84 12.71 -6.49 3.54
CA TYR A 84 12.26 -6.64 2.16
C TYR A 84 10.75 -6.85 2.10
N ILE A 85 10.14 -6.39 1.00
CA ILE A 85 8.69 -6.48 0.80
C ILE A 85 8.40 -7.56 -0.24
N ASN A 86 7.58 -8.56 0.12
CA ASN A 86 7.20 -9.65 -0.77
C ASN A 86 6.71 -9.11 -2.12
N ASN A 87 7.16 -9.70 -3.20
CA ASN A 87 6.95 -9.29 -4.59
C ASN A 87 7.45 -7.88 -4.95
N ASN A 88 7.31 -6.88 -4.08
CA ASN A 88 7.73 -5.52 -4.36
C ASN A 88 9.24 -5.44 -4.55
N SER A 89 10.02 -5.96 -3.59
CA SER A 89 11.47 -5.89 -3.57
C SER A 89 12.16 -6.85 -4.57
N PHE A 90 11.39 -7.65 -5.32
CA PHE A 90 11.93 -8.72 -6.17
C PHE A 90 11.46 -8.61 -7.62
N ARG A 91 11.23 -7.40 -8.11
CA ARG A 91 10.76 -7.12 -9.48
C ARG A 91 11.88 -6.81 -10.47
N GLY A 92 13.01 -7.48 -10.34
CA GLY A 92 14.15 -7.28 -11.22
C GLY A 92 14.61 -5.82 -11.22
N PHE A 93 14.78 -5.22 -12.37
CA PHE A 93 15.26 -3.83 -12.48
C PHE A 93 14.32 -2.77 -11.85
N ARG A 94 13.05 -3.10 -11.62
CA ARG A 94 12.07 -2.23 -10.94
C ARG A 94 11.95 -2.52 -9.44
N ALA A 95 12.80 -3.38 -8.89
CA ALA A 95 12.66 -3.84 -7.52
C ALA A 95 12.70 -2.67 -6.51
N LEU A 96 13.63 -1.74 -6.67
CA LEU A 96 13.76 -0.58 -5.77
C LEU A 96 12.56 0.35 -5.89
N TRP A 97 12.08 0.61 -7.10
CA TRP A 97 10.89 1.43 -7.32
C TRP A 97 9.64 0.80 -6.67
N TYR A 98 9.43 -0.51 -6.87
CA TYR A 98 8.29 -1.19 -6.24
C TYR A 98 8.44 -1.31 -4.73
N HIS A 99 9.66 -1.45 -4.22
CA HIS A 99 9.93 -1.43 -2.78
C HIS A 99 9.52 -0.08 -2.19
N SER A 100 9.98 1.03 -2.78
CA SER A 100 9.58 2.39 -2.39
C SER A 100 8.06 2.57 -2.47
N TYR A 101 7.42 2.11 -3.54
CA TYR A 101 5.97 2.18 -3.69
C TYR A 101 5.22 1.44 -2.58
N GLY A 102 5.65 0.22 -2.24
CA GLY A 102 5.07 -0.56 -1.14
C GLY A 102 5.23 0.12 0.21
N LEU A 103 6.42 0.63 0.48
CA LEU A 103 6.72 1.36 1.72
C LEU A 103 5.89 2.65 1.83
N ASN A 104 5.81 3.46 0.78
CA ASN A 104 4.99 4.68 0.76
C ASN A 104 3.51 4.38 0.97
N SER A 105 3.00 3.30 0.37
CA SER A 105 1.62 2.87 0.57
C SER A 105 1.35 2.50 2.03
N ALA A 106 2.28 1.81 2.69
CA ALA A 106 2.16 1.43 4.09
C ALA A 106 2.24 2.66 5.02
N LEU A 107 3.17 3.58 4.76
CA LEU A 107 3.27 4.84 5.50
C LEU A 107 1.99 5.68 5.41
N GLY A 108 1.37 5.73 4.23
CA GLY A 108 0.08 6.40 4.03
C GLY A 108 -1.02 5.83 4.93
N TYR A 109 -1.08 4.49 5.07
CA TYR A 109 -2.02 3.84 6.00
C TYR A 109 -1.73 4.13 7.46
N ILE A 110 -0.46 4.12 7.85
CA ILE A 110 -0.05 4.46 9.23
C ILE A 110 -0.44 5.91 9.55
N TYR A 111 -0.19 6.82 8.62
CA TYR A 111 -0.58 8.22 8.78
C TYR A 111 -2.11 8.38 8.96
N LEU A 112 -2.90 7.75 8.11
CA LEU A 112 -4.36 7.76 8.22
C LEU A 112 -4.84 7.12 9.53
N ALA A 113 -4.25 5.99 9.92
CA ALA A 113 -4.61 5.30 11.16
C ALA A 113 -4.37 6.20 12.38
N LYS A 114 -3.21 6.86 12.46
CA LYS A 114 -2.89 7.82 13.54
C LYS A 114 -3.87 8.97 13.58
N ASN A 115 -4.24 9.54 12.43
CA ASN A 115 -5.21 10.62 12.34
C ASN A 115 -6.63 10.20 12.77
N TRP A 116 -6.95 8.91 12.68
CA TRP A 116 -8.20 8.36 13.18
C TRP A 116 -8.12 7.89 14.63
N GLY A 117 -6.98 8.09 15.30
CA GLY A 117 -6.74 7.64 16.67
C GLY A 117 -6.59 6.11 16.79
N ALA A 118 -6.32 5.39 15.69
CA ALA A 118 -6.07 3.97 15.72
C ALA A 118 -4.64 3.68 16.21
N LYS A 119 -4.51 2.72 17.13
CA LYS A 119 -3.20 2.26 17.59
C LYS A 119 -2.53 1.41 16.52
N VAL A 120 -1.35 1.82 16.06
CA VAL A 120 -0.52 1.03 15.14
C VAL A 120 0.24 -0.02 15.94
N PRO A 121 0.19 -1.32 15.57
CA PRO A 121 0.95 -2.35 16.23
C PRO A 121 2.47 -2.10 16.17
N GLU A 122 3.19 -2.44 17.22
CA GLU A 122 4.64 -2.28 17.28
C GLU A 122 5.34 -3.09 16.19
N LEU A 123 4.90 -4.33 15.95
CA LEU A 123 5.44 -5.18 14.88
C LEU A 123 5.33 -4.51 13.50
N VAL A 124 4.19 -3.85 13.21
CA VAL A 124 4.02 -3.08 11.97
C VAL A 124 5.05 -1.96 11.87
N MET A 125 5.25 -1.19 12.95
CA MET A 125 6.25 -0.12 12.96
C MET A 125 7.66 -0.65 12.76
N ASN A 126 8.03 -1.75 13.41
CA ASN A 126 9.33 -2.39 13.25
C ASN A 126 9.57 -2.86 11.80
N ARG A 127 8.57 -3.46 11.17
CA ARG A 127 8.62 -3.88 9.75
C ARG A 127 8.84 -2.69 8.82
N ILE A 128 8.13 -1.59 9.06
CA ILE A 128 8.25 -0.36 8.26
C ILE A 128 9.62 0.29 8.44
N THR A 129 10.14 0.34 9.66
CA THR A 129 11.49 0.88 9.92
C THR A 129 12.55 0.09 9.15
N LYS A 130 12.50 -1.23 9.22
CA LYS A 130 13.42 -2.08 8.45
C LYS A 130 13.26 -1.93 6.94
N ALA A 131 12.04 -1.77 6.45
CA ALA A 131 11.83 -1.53 5.02
C ALA A 131 12.41 -0.18 4.57
N ALA A 132 12.38 0.85 5.43
CA ALA A 132 13.05 2.11 5.15
C ALA A 132 14.58 1.97 5.13
N GLU A 133 15.16 1.15 6.02
CA GLU A 133 16.59 0.82 5.99
C GLU A 133 17.00 0.12 4.70
N VAL A 134 16.18 -0.84 4.23
CA VAL A 134 16.38 -1.55 2.95
C VAL A 134 16.21 -0.61 1.76
N LEU A 135 15.29 0.36 1.81
CA LEU A 135 15.19 1.38 0.77
C LEU A 135 16.47 2.22 0.72
N ASN A 136 16.98 2.66 1.87
CA ASN A 136 18.25 3.40 1.94
C ASN A 136 19.42 2.56 1.41
N LEU A 137 19.49 1.27 1.74
CA LEU A 137 20.49 0.35 1.17
C LEU A 137 20.38 0.32 -0.35
N GLY A 138 19.18 0.20 -0.90
CA GLY A 138 18.97 0.18 -2.35
C GLY A 138 19.39 1.48 -3.06
N ILE A 139 19.34 2.61 -2.38
CA ILE A 139 19.78 3.91 -2.89
C ILE A 139 21.31 4.03 -2.82
N THR A 140 21.93 3.57 -1.73
CA THR A 140 23.36 3.76 -1.46
C THR A 140 24.23 2.62 -2.00
N ASP A 141 23.70 1.39 -2.01
CA ASP A 141 24.37 0.17 -2.48
C ASP A 141 23.35 -0.77 -3.13
N TYR A 142 23.02 -0.50 -4.40
CA TYR A 142 22.05 -1.29 -5.15
C TYR A 142 22.48 -2.75 -5.35
N GLU A 143 23.77 -3.02 -5.41
CA GLU A 143 24.30 -4.38 -5.58
C GLU A 143 23.97 -5.24 -4.36
N SER A 144 24.21 -4.73 -3.17
CA SER A 144 23.82 -5.38 -1.91
C SER A 144 22.30 -5.55 -1.80
N PHE A 145 21.50 -4.53 -2.14
CA PHE A 145 20.05 -4.62 -2.19
C PHE A 145 19.59 -5.74 -3.14
N SER A 146 20.14 -5.81 -4.35
CA SER A 146 19.72 -6.76 -5.38
C SER A 146 20.24 -8.19 -5.17
N SER A 147 21.22 -8.38 -4.28
CA SER A 147 21.81 -9.68 -3.97
C SER A 147 20.88 -10.61 -3.18
N ARG A 148 19.92 -10.05 -2.46
CA ARG A 148 18.95 -10.81 -1.67
C ARG A 148 18.07 -11.67 -2.58
N LYS A 149 18.13 -12.99 -2.38
CA LYS A 149 17.36 -13.95 -3.20
C LYS A 149 15.90 -13.99 -2.76
N TYR A 150 15.02 -14.09 -3.72
CA TYR A 150 13.61 -14.34 -3.47
C TYR A 150 13.39 -15.82 -3.14
N ASP A 151 12.82 -16.08 -1.96
CA ASP A 151 12.52 -17.42 -1.45
C ASP A 151 11.06 -17.85 -1.65
N GLY A 152 10.23 -16.95 -2.18
CA GLY A 152 8.85 -17.25 -2.52
C GLY A 152 8.69 -18.02 -3.84
N LYS A 153 7.55 -18.69 -4.01
CA LYS A 153 7.20 -19.33 -5.28
C LYS A 153 6.91 -18.28 -6.34
N GLN A 154 7.88 -18.00 -7.20
CA GLN A 154 7.70 -17.10 -8.34
C GLN A 154 6.75 -17.73 -9.36
N LYS A 155 5.56 -17.17 -9.51
CA LYS A 155 4.63 -17.57 -10.57
C LYS A 155 4.86 -16.81 -11.90
N ASN A 156 5.70 -15.78 -11.93
CA ASN A 156 5.86 -14.91 -13.09
C ASN A 156 7.28 -14.91 -13.66
N ASN A 157 7.41 -15.26 -14.94
CA ASN A 157 8.65 -15.16 -15.71
C ASN A 157 9.20 -13.72 -15.90
N GLN A 158 8.51 -12.69 -15.44
CA GLN A 158 8.98 -11.30 -15.47
C GLN A 158 10.32 -11.13 -14.73
N TYR A 159 10.53 -11.87 -13.66
CA TYR A 159 11.76 -11.84 -12.87
C TYR A 159 12.97 -12.42 -13.59
N LYS A 160 12.77 -13.38 -14.50
CA LYS A 160 13.86 -14.04 -15.26
C LYS A 160 14.38 -13.19 -16.42
N LYS A 161 13.53 -12.37 -17.05
CA LYS A 161 13.90 -11.58 -18.23
C LYS A 161 14.63 -10.28 -17.92
N HIS A 162 14.61 -9.82 -16.69
CA HIS A 162 15.10 -8.49 -16.33
C HIS A 162 16.45 -8.46 -15.60
N ASN A 163 17.06 -9.61 -15.33
CA ASN A 163 18.40 -9.67 -14.74
C ASN A 163 19.51 -9.13 -15.66
N ALA A 164 19.18 -8.76 -16.90
CA ALA A 164 20.17 -8.37 -17.90
C ALA A 164 20.36 -6.83 -18.08
N ARG A 165 19.54 -6.01 -17.44
CA ARG A 165 19.71 -4.54 -17.55
C ARG A 165 20.05 -3.95 -16.18
N LYS A 166 21.30 -3.52 -16.05
CA LYS A 166 21.72 -2.62 -14.98
C LYS A 166 20.95 -1.31 -15.16
N HIS A 167 19.93 -1.09 -14.34
CA HIS A 167 19.35 0.26 -14.24
C HIS A 167 20.29 1.12 -13.45
N THR A 168 20.59 2.28 -14.01
CA THR A 168 21.34 3.29 -13.29
C THR A 168 20.52 3.78 -12.11
N HIS A 169 21.18 4.07 -11.01
CA HIS A 169 20.62 4.66 -9.78
C HIS A 169 19.64 5.82 -10.05
N GLN A 170 19.89 6.56 -11.13
CA GLN A 170 19.09 7.73 -11.54
C GLN A 170 17.67 7.39 -11.99
N GLU A 171 17.43 6.21 -12.61
CA GLU A 171 16.08 5.84 -13.04
C GLU A 171 15.20 5.36 -11.89
N ALA A 172 15.80 4.85 -10.80
CA ALA A 172 15.07 4.49 -9.59
C ALA A 172 14.65 5.72 -8.77
N LEU A 173 15.37 6.83 -8.89
CA LEU A 173 15.12 8.10 -8.21
C LEU A 173 14.29 9.09 -9.04
N ALA A 174 14.11 8.85 -10.34
CA ALA A 174 13.22 9.62 -11.21
C ALA A 174 11.74 9.28 -10.93
N ILE A 175 11.38 9.21 -9.66
CA ILE A 175 10.01 9.18 -9.20
C ILE A 175 9.65 10.64 -8.92
N ASP A 176 8.98 11.22 -9.91
CA ASP A 176 8.21 12.44 -9.82
C ASP A 176 8.84 13.62 -9.02
N THR A 177 9.64 14.40 -9.69
CA THR A 177 9.68 15.85 -9.45
C THR A 177 8.53 16.54 -10.15
#